data_038871a6d1146ca6d52467af22879f93
#
_entry.id   038871a6d1146ca6d52467af22879f93
#
_cell.length_a   1.000
_cell.length_b   1.000
_cell.length_c   1.000
_cell.angle_alpha   90.00
_cell.angle_beta   90.00
_cell.angle_gamma   90.00
#
_symmetry.space_group_name_H-M   'P 1'
#
loop_
_entity.id
_entity.type
_entity.pdbx_description
1 polymer ?
#
loop_
_entity_poly.entity_id
_entity_poly.type
_entity_poly.pdbx_seq_one_letter_code
_entity_poly.pdbx_strand_id
1 'polypeptide(L)'
;MDGDTTVKKGEYSRILHHFNSGDADILIGTEMVVKGHDFENVALVAAMAADLSLNMNDFRSAERTFQLLYQAAGRAGRRKSTGEMIIQTYQPNHYSLEMVEKQDYEGFYEKELSYRKLLEYPPFGSILAILVVSKSEPRVKQASELLKGAALEKAKDDTTIIGPANATVYRVSDRYRRLLYIKSK
;
A
#
# COMPACT_ATOMS: atom_id res chain seq x y z
N MET A 1 10.20 10.32 -11.30
CA MET A 1 9.66 11.27 -10.32
C MET A 1 9.32 10.52 -9.05
N ASP A 2 9.97 10.84 -7.97
CA ASP A 2 9.82 10.22 -6.64
C ASP A 2 10.11 11.26 -5.55
N GLY A 3 10.08 10.83 -4.26
CA GLY A 3 10.34 11.72 -3.13
C GLY A 3 11.72 12.38 -3.16
N ASP A 4 12.74 11.72 -3.68
CA ASP A 4 14.11 12.23 -3.69
C ASP A 4 14.33 13.25 -4.83
N THR A 5 13.72 13.02 -5.98
CA THR A 5 13.81 13.91 -7.15
C THR A 5 12.96 15.18 -7.01
N THR A 6 12.01 15.21 -6.08
CA THR A 6 11.05 16.31 -5.88
C THR A 6 11.30 17.13 -4.59
N VAL A 7 12.47 16.99 -3.96
CA VAL A 7 12.82 17.70 -2.70
C VAL A 7 12.86 19.22 -2.87
N LYS A 8 13.28 19.72 -4.04
CA LYS A 8 13.35 21.17 -4.29
C LYS A 8 11.96 21.71 -4.63
N LYS A 9 11.62 22.84 -4.01
CA LYS A 9 10.36 23.54 -4.28
C LYS A 9 10.23 23.87 -5.79
N GLY A 10 9.15 23.38 -6.42
CA GLY A 10 8.85 23.61 -7.83
C GLY A 10 9.36 22.55 -8.81
N GLU A 11 10.27 21.63 -8.41
CA GLU A 11 10.75 20.56 -9.30
C GLU A 11 9.61 19.64 -9.76
N TYR A 12 8.71 19.33 -8.86
CA TYR A 12 7.51 18.56 -9.16
C TYR A 12 6.70 19.17 -10.31
N SER A 13 6.38 20.46 -10.21
CA SER A 13 5.60 21.19 -11.24
C SER A 13 6.39 21.32 -12.55
N ARG A 14 7.72 21.43 -12.48
CA ARG A 14 8.59 21.51 -13.66
C ARG A 14 8.57 20.20 -14.44
N ILE A 15 8.74 19.05 -13.78
CA ILE A 15 8.72 17.73 -14.42
C ILE A 15 7.37 17.49 -15.11
N LEU A 16 6.27 17.80 -14.42
CA LEU A 16 4.93 17.65 -14.99
C LEU A 16 4.69 18.58 -16.18
N HIS A 17 5.20 19.81 -16.12
CA HIS A 17 5.08 20.75 -17.24
C HIS A 17 5.80 20.22 -18.47
N HIS A 18 7.06 19.76 -18.35
CA HIS A 18 7.81 19.17 -19.46
C HIS A 18 7.11 17.96 -20.10
N PHE A 19 6.49 17.11 -19.28
CA PHE A 19 5.72 15.99 -19.80
C PHE A 19 4.43 16.45 -20.53
N ASN A 20 3.71 17.41 -19.96
CA ASN A 20 2.47 17.91 -20.55
C ASN A 20 2.72 18.75 -21.83
N SER A 21 3.84 19.45 -21.93
CA SER A 21 4.21 20.21 -23.14
C SER A 21 4.71 19.33 -24.29
N GLY A 22 4.95 18.04 -24.02
CA GLY A 22 5.51 17.12 -25.02
C GLY A 22 7.03 17.21 -25.16
N ASP A 23 7.72 17.87 -24.22
CA ASP A 23 9.19 17.92 -24.17
C ASP A 23 9.79 16.58 -23.70
N ALA A 24 8.95 15.70 -23.12
CA ALA A 24 9.31 14.38 -22.70
C ALA A 24 8.20 13.38 -23.08
N ASP A 25 8.61 12.26 -23.71
CA ASP A 25 7.68 11.21 -24.16
C ASP A 25 7.35 10.20 -23.04
N ILE A 26 8.21 10.08 -22.04
CA ILE A 26 8.08 9.08 -20.97
C ILE A 26 8.22 9.75 -19.62
N LEU A 27 7.22 9.52 -18.75
CA LEU A 27 7.26 9.94 -17.36
C LEU A 27 7.41 8.70 -16.46
N ILE A 28 8.54 8.59 -15.77
CA ILE A 28 8.81 7.52 -14.79
C ILE A 28 8.65 8.09 -13.38
N GLY A 29 7.92 7.38 -12.52
CA GLY A 29 7.77 7.79 -11.14
C GLY A 29 7.11 6.73 -10.26
N THR A 30 6.93 7.09 -8.99
CA THR A 30 6.20 6.29 -8.00
C THR A 30 4.70 6.61 -8.04
N GLU A 31 3.95 6.15 -7.05
CA GLU A 31 2.52 6.46 -6.87
C GLU A 31 2.18 7.97 -6.97
N MET A 32 3.15 8.85 -6.75
CA MET A 32 2.96 10.30 -6.84
C MET A 32 2.51 10.76 -8.23
N VAL A 33 2.91 10.03 -9.29
CA VAL A 33 2.54 10.35 -10.67
C VAL A 33 1.06 10.10 -10.93
N VAL A 34 0.50 9.09 -10.27
CA VAL A 34 -0.92 8.68 -10.47
C VAL A 34 -1.88 9.63 -9.77
N LYS A 35 -1.46 10.22 -8.64
CA LYS A 35 -2.34 11.03 -7.78
C LYS A 35 -2.41 12.50 -8.24
N GLY A 36 -3.62 12.96 -8.53
CA GLY A 36 -3.91 14.40 -8.65
C GLY A 36 -3.59 15.07 -9.98
N HIS A 37 -3.16 14.33 -11.03
CA HIS A 37 -2.83 14.91 -12.34
C HIS A 37 -3.72 14.34 -13.44
N ASP A 38 -4.10 15.22 -14.36
CA ASP A 38 -4.82 14.86 -15.59
C ASP A 38 -3.88 15.07 -16.77
N PHE A 39 -3.44 13.96 -17.37
CA PHE A 39 -2.61 13.95 -18.56
C PHE A 39 -3.48 13.71 -19.78
N GLU A 40 -3.47 14.61 -20.75
CA GLU A 40 -4.37 14.54 -21.89
C GLU A 40 -3.95 13.52 -22.97
N ASN A 41 -2.65 13.22 -23.07
CA ASN A 41 -2.06 12.48 -24.19
C ASN A 41 -1.30 11.21 -23.73
N VAL A 42 -1.78 10.50 -22.71
CA VAL A 42 -1.15 9.26 -22.27
C VAL A 42 -1.76 8.07 -23.02
N ALA A 43 -0.97 7.47 -23.91
CA ALA A 43 -1.38 6.28 -24.66
C ALA A 43 -1.17 4.98 -23.85
N LEU A 44 -0.10 4.92 -23.06
CA LEU A 44 0.27 3.74 -22.30
C LEU A 44 0.59 4.09 -20.85
N VAL A 45 0.05 3.29 -19.92
CA VAL A 45 0.46 3.28 -18.51
C VAL A 45 1.04 1.91 -18.18
N ALA A 46 2.26 1.87 -17.64
CA ALA A 46 2.91 0.65 -17.21
C ALA A 46 3.13 0.67 -15.69
N ALA A 47 2.52 -0.28 -14.99
CA ALA A 47 2.74 -0.51 -13.56
C ALA A 47 3.78 -1.62 -13.37
N MET A 48 4.97 -1.24 -12.90
CA MET A 48 6.07 -2.17 -12.66
C MET A 48 5.98 -2.76 -11.26
N ALA A 49 6.22 -4.08 -11.13
CA ALA A 49 6.33 -4.79 -9.85
C ALA A 49 5.13 -4.55 -8.91
N ALA A 50 3.90 -4.74 -9.39
CA ALA A 50 2.68 -4.58 -8.60
C ALA A 50 2.66 -5.43 -7.31
N ASP A 51 3.43 -6.54 -7.31
CA ASP A 51 3.58 -7.44 -6.15
C ASP A 51 4.20 -6.76 -4.93
N LEU A 52 4.99 -5.70 -5.10
CA LEU A 52 5.58 -4.97 -3.96
C LEU A 52 4.51 -4.36 -3.06
N SER A 53 3.45 -3.83 -3.64
CA SER A 53 2.32 -3.28 -2.88
C SER A 53 1.38 -4.36 -2.37
N LEU A 54 1.17 -5.44 -3.12
CA LEU A 54 0.34 -6.58 -2.69
C LEU A 54 0.91 -7.32 -1.49
N ASN A 55 2.24 -7.48 -1.43
CA ASN A 55 2.93 -8.25 -0.40
C ASN A 55 3.33 -7.41 0.83
N MET A 56 2.79 -6.22 1.00
CA MET A 56 3.01 -5.45 2.21
C MET A 56 2.27 -6.08 3.40
N ASN A 57 2.90 -6.07 4.59
CA ASN A 57 2.30 -6.57 5.84
C ASN A 57 1.22 -5.60 6.37
N ASP A 58 0.19 -5.35 5.58
CA ASP A 58 -0.97 -4.52 5.93
C ASP A 58 -2.22 -5.19 5.36
N PHE A 59 -3.27 -5.34 6.15
CA PHE A 59 -4.53 -5.93 5.70
C PHE A 59 -5.19 -5.16 4.55
N ARG A 60 -4.79 -3.91 4.32
CA ARG A 60 -5.25 -3.05 3.22
C ARG A 60 -4.38 -3.12 1.98
N SER A 61 -3.38 -4.00 1.92
CA SER A 61 -2.45 -4.03 0.79
C SER A 61 -3.15 -4.29 -0.56
N ALA A 62 -4.09 -5.24 -0.59
CA ALA A 62 -4.90 -5.53 -1.78
C ALA A 62 -5.78 -4.34 -2.19
N GLU A 63 -6.45 -3.69 -1.23
CA GLU A 63 -7.26 -2.50 -1.48
C GLU A 63 -6.43 -1.33 -2.02
N ARG A 64 -5.28 -1.04 -1.39
CA ARG A 64 -4.40 0.04 -1.86
C ARG A 64 -3.86 -0.23 -3.25
N THR A 65 -3.48 -1.47 -3.54
CA THR A 65 -3.00 -1.87 -4.86
C THR A 65 -4.10 -1.71 -5.90
N PHE A 66 -5.31 -2.22 -5.59
CA PHE A 66 -6.46 -2.05 -6.47
C PHE A 66 -6.74 -0.56 -6.75
N GLN A 67 -6.84 0.28 -5.71
CA GLN A 67 -7.13 1.70 -5.86
C GLN A 67 -6.09 2.42 -6.72
N LEU A 68 -4.80 2.12 -6.49
CA LEU A 68 -3.72 2.73 -7.25
C LEU A 68 -3.76 2.34 -8.72
N LEU A 69 -3.89 1.04 -9.01
CA LEU A 69 -3.91 0.52 -10.37
C LEU A 69 -5.19 0.91 -11.12
N TYR A 70 -6.33 0.92 -10.43
CA TYR A 70 -7.60 1.37 -10.98
C TYR A 70 -7.55 2.86 -11.39
N GLN A 71 -6.97 3.70 -10.54
CA GLN A 71 -6.72 5.11 -10.87
C GLN A 71 -5.74 5.26 -12.03
N ALA A 72 -4.68 4.45 -12.07
CA ALA A 72 -3.69 4.47 -13.14
C ALA A 72 -4.31 4.06 -14.48
N ALA A 73 -5.14 3.02 -14.49
CA ALA A 73 -5.87 2.59 -15.69
C ALA A 73 -6.77 3.71 -16.24
N GLY A 74 -7.45 4.44 -15.37
CA GLY A 74 -8.26 5.60 -15.74
C GLY A 74 -7.46 6.79 -16.31
N ARG A 75 -6.14 6.75 -16.34
CA ARG A 75 -5.28 7.79 -16.95
C ARG A 75 -4.97 7.51 -18.42
N ALA A 76 -5.00 6.26 -18.84
CA ALA A 76 -4.75 5.90 -20.24
C ALA A 76 -5.96 6.26 -21.13
N GLY A 77 -5.72 6.89 -22.29
CA GLY A 77 -6.71 7.01 -23.37
C GLY A 77 -7.84 8.01 -23.20
N ARG A 78 -7.73 9.02 -22.34
CA ARG A 78 -8.88 9.90 -21.98
C ARG A 78 -9.49 10.73 -23.10
N ARG A 79 -8.78 11.13 -24.15
CA ARG A 79 -9.33 12.08 -25.16
C ARG A 79 -9.23 11.67 -26.62
N LYS A 80 -8.23 10.92 -27.06
CA LYS A 80 -7.99 10.72 -28.51
C LYS A 80 -7.59 9.32 -28.97
N SER A 81 -7.28 8.40 -28.04
CA SER A 81 -6.86 7.04 -28.37
C SER A 81 -7.41 6.04 -27.35
N THR A 82 -7.58 4.79 -27.77
CA THR A 82 -7.70 3.66 -26.85
C THR A 82 -6.42 3.57 -26.04
N GLY A 83 -6.48 3.94 -24.75
CA GLY A 83 -5.35 3.80 -23.86
C GLY A 83 -5.15 2.37 -23.43
N GLU A 84 -3.91 2.00 -23.22
CA GLU A 84 -3.52 0.67 -22.76
C GLU A 84 -2.87 0.76 -21.39
N MET A 85 -3.14 -0.25 -20.53
CA MET A 85 -2.44 -0.42 -19.27
C MET A 85 -1.76 -1.79 -19.20
N ILE A 86 -0.48 -1.81 -18.86
CA ILE A 86 0.30 -3.02 -18.62
C ILE A 86 0.63 -3.12 -17.14
N ILE A 87 0.32 -4.27 -16.53
CA ILE A 87 0.66 -4.57 -15.14
C ILE A 87 1.67 -5.70 -15.11
N GLN A 88 2.88 -5.41 -14.64
CA GLN A 88 3.90 -6.43 -14.42
C GLN A 88 3.72 -7.04 -13.03
N THR A 89 3.51 -8.36 -12.97
CA THR A 89 3.26 -9.09 -11.73
C THR A 89 3.68 -10.55 -11.83
N TYR A 90 4.04 -11.17 -10.71
CA TYR A 90 4.20 -12.62 -10.56
C TYR A 90 2.89 -13.31 -10.11
N GLN A 91 1.85 -12.54 -9.79
CA GLN A 91 0.56 -13.04 -9.29
C GLN A 91 -0.61 -12.55 -10.16
N PRO A 92 -0.65 -12.87 -11.46
CA PRO A 92 -1.67 -12.34 -12.39
C PRO A 92 -3.10 -12.71 -11.98
N ASN A 93 -3.28 -13.84 -11.30
CA ASN A 93 -4.59 -14.33 -10.84
C ASN A 93 -5.01 -13.78 -9.47
N HIS A 94 -4.29 -12.78 -8.93
CA HIS A 94 -4.72 -12.15 -7.69
C HIS A 94 -6.01 -11.35 -7.94
N TYR A 95 -7.03 -11.57 -7.11
CA TYR A 95 -8.37 -11.00 -7.32
C TYR A 95 -8.38 -9.47 -7.51
N SER A 96 -7.49 -8.74 -6.82
CA SER A 96 -7.40 -7.28 -6.99
C SER A 96 -6.93 -6.88 -8.39
N LEU A 97 -6.02 -7.65 -9.00
CA LEU A 97 -5.50 -7.41 -10.35
C LEU A 97 -6.54 -7.79 -11.41
N GLU A 98 -7.20 -8.94 -11.24
CA GLU A 98 -8.31 -9.35 -12.11
C GLU A 98 -9.44 -8.31 -12.15
N MET A 99 -9.76 -7.70 -11.00
CA MET A 99 -10.81 -6.67 -10.94
C MET A 99 -10.33 -5.33 -11.53
N VAL A 100 -9.03 -5.00 -11.44
CA VAL A 100 -8.48 -3.86 -12.18
C VAL A 100 -8.58 -4.07 -13.69
N GLU A 101 -8.23 -5.25 -14.19
CA GLU A 101 -8.32 -5.61 -15.62
C GLU A 101 -9.76 -5.46 -16.14
N LYS A 102 -10.74 -5.92 -15.35
CA LYS A 102 -12.17 -5.84 -15.68
C LYS A 102 -12.77 -4.45 -15.41
N GLN A 103 -12.03 -3.56 -14.78
CA GLN A 103 -12.52 -2.29 -14.25
C GLN A 103 -13.77 -2.45 -13.36
N ASP A 104 -13.80 -3.54 -12.59
CA ASP A 104 -14.92 -3.96 -11.75
C ASP A 104 -14.67 -3.59 -10.28
N TYR A 105 -15.08 -2.39 -9.91
CA TYR A 105 -14.99 -1.92 -8.52
C TYR A 105 -15.91 -2.70 -7.58
N GLU A 106 -17.13 -3.00 -8.02
CA GLU A 106 -18.12 -3.69 -7.18
C GLU A 106 -17.68 -5.13 -6.89
N GLY A 107 -17.20 -5.84 -7.91
CA GLY A 107 -16.66 -7.19 -7.73
C GLY A 107 -15.42 -7.20 -6.84
N PHE A 108 -14.56 -6.18 -6.91
CA PHE A 108 -13.46 -6.03 -5.96
C PHE A 108 -13.97 -5.84 -4.54
N TYR A 109 -14.92 -4.92 -4.33
CA TYR A 109 -15.50 -4.62 -3.03
C TYR A 109 -16.10 -5.85 -2.36
N GLU A 110 -16.89 -6.64 -3.07
CA GLU A 110 -17.52 -7.85 -2.55
C GLU A 110 -16.48 -8.90 -2.14
N LYS A 111 -15.46 -9.14 -2.97
CA LYS A 111 -14.38 -10.08 -2.66
C LYS A 111 -13.57 -9.62 -1.46
N GLU A 112 -13.18 -8.35 -1.42
CA GLU A 112 -12.42 -7.77 -0.30
C GLU A 112 -13.20 -7.87 1.02
N LEU A 113 -14.49 -7.53 1.03
CA LEU A 113 -15.34 -7.69 2.22
C LEU A 113 -15.44 -9.13 2.67
N SER A 114 -15.54 -10.08 1.75
CA SER A 114 -15.61 -11.50 2.09
C SER A 114 -14.34 -11.97 2.79
N TYR A 115 -13.15 -11.57 2.31
CA TYR A 115 -11.88 -11.85 2.98
C TYR A 115 -11.77 -11.17 4.34
N ARG A 116 -12.18 -9.91 4.45
CA ARG A 116 -12.14 -9.18 5.72
C ARG A 116 -13.07 -9.80 6.75
N LYS A 117 -14.25 -10.25 6.34
CA LYS A 117 -15.19 -10.96 7.21
C LYS A 117 -14.62 -12.29 7.70
N LEU A 118 -14.05 -13.08 6.77
CA LEU A 118 -13.44 -14.37 7.11
C LEU A 118 -12.26 -14.21 8.09
N LEU A 119 -11.44 -13.19 7.87
CA LEU A 119 -10.27 -12.91 8.68
C LEU A 119 -10.56 -11.98 9.87
N GLU A 120 -11.81 -11.57 10.08
CA GLU A 120 -12.20 -10.62 11.12
C GLU A 120 -11.36 -9.34 11.11
N TYR A 121 -11.10 -8.83 9.91
CA TYR A 121 -10.44 -7.53 9.71
C TYR A 121 -11.47 -6.39 9.69
N PRO A 122 -11.09 -5.14 9.94
CA PRO A 122 -11.98 -4.01 9.81
C PRO A 122 -12.71 -3.99 8.45
N PRO A 123 -14.04 -3.76 8.41
CA PRO A 123 -14.93 -3.27 9.49
C PRO A 123 -15.53 -4.38 10.40
N PHE A 124 -15.21 -5.65 10.19
CA PHE A 124 -15.80 -6.79 10.94
C PHE A 124 -15.08 -7.09 12.27
N GLY A 125 -13.98 -6.44 12.52
CA GLY A 125 -13.21 -6.47 13.76
C GLY A 125 -12.37 -5.22 13.92
N SER A 126 -11.61 -5.14 15.00
CA SER A 126 -10.71 -4.03 15.30
C SER A 126 -9.27 -4.53 15.38
N ILE A 127 -8.33 -3.73 14.90
CA ILE A 127 -6.90 -4.02 14.97
C ILE A 127 -6.17 -2.83 15.57
N LEU A 128 -5.45 -3.07 16.67
CA LEU A 128 -4.50 -2.12 17.25
C LEU A 128 -3.08 -2.63 16.97
N ALA A 129 -2.30 -1.82 16.25
CA ALA A 129 -0.89 -2.08 16.03
C ALA A 129 -0.04 -1.24 16.98
N ILE A 130 0.79 -1.88 17.81
CA ILE A 130 1.68 -1.22 18.76
C ILE A 130 3.11 -1.37 18.27
N LEU A 131 3.74 -0.25 17.88
CA LEU A 131 5.13 -0.20 17.48
C LEU A 131 6.00 0.20 18.67
N VAL A 132 6.85 -0.72 19.13
CA VAL A 132 7.84 -0.49 20.19
C VAL A 132 9.17 -0.13 19.54
N VAL A 133 9.79 0.98 19.96
CA VAL A 133 11.02 1.50 19.37
C VAL A 133 12.05 1.83 20.46
N SER A 134 13.31 1.39 20.27
CA SER A 134 14.41 1.73 21.18
C SER A 134 15.75 1.75 20.44
N LYS A 135 16.71 2.55 20.92
CA LYS A 135 18.11 2.47 20.48
C LYS A 135 18.80 1.20 20.98
N SER A 136 18.28 0.55 22.00
CA SER A 136 18.82 -0.67 22.59
C SER A 136 17.98 -1.88 22.18
N GLU A 137 18.58 -2.83 21.52
CA GLU A 137 17.90 -4.07 21.11
C GLU A 137 17.37 -4.88 22.31
N PRO A 138 18.14 -5.11 23.40
CA PRO A 138 17.59 -5.79 24.57
C PRO A 138 16.38 -5.07 25.17
N ARG A 139 16.41 -3.73 25.23
CA ARG A 139 15.28 -2.95 25.77
C ARG A 139 14.02 -3.05 24.92
N VAL A 140 14.14 -3.02 23.58
CA VAL A 140 12.94 -3.15 22.73
C VAL A 140 12.32 -4.54 22.83
N LYS A 141 13.16 -5.59 22.96
CA LYS A 141 12.70 -6.96 23.21
C LYS A 141 11.96 -7.05 24.55
N GLN A 142 12.59 -6.62 25.63
CA GLN A 142 11.98 -6.65 26.96
C GLN A 142 10.68 -5.85 27.04
N ALA A 143 10.66 -4.62 26.53
CA ALA A 143 9.48 -3.78 26.57
C ALA A 143 8.32 -4.37 25.76
N SER A 144 8.60 -4.96 24.60
CA SER A 144 7.56 -5.60 23.78
C SER A 144 6.98 -6.87 24.43
N GLU A 145 7.78 -7.64 25.15
CA GLU A 145 7.30 -8.81 25.93
C GLU A 145 6.46 -8.37 27.15
N LEU A 146 6.88 -7.31 27.86
CA LEU A 146 6.09 -6.75 28.95
C LEU A 146 4.72 -6.25 28.48
N LEU A 147 4.68 -5.56 27.32
CA LEU A 147 3.42 -5.12 26.72
C LEU A 147 2.52 -6.29 26.33
N LYS A 148 3.10 -7.38 25.78
CA LYS A 148 2.35 -8.59 25.50
C LYS A 148 1.74 -9.18 26.78
N GLY A 149 2.52 -9.32 27.86
CA GLY A 149 2.03 -9.81 29.15
C GLY A 149 0.86 -8.98 29.67
N ALA A 150 1.02 -7.64 29.71
CA ALA A 150 -0.03 -6.74 30.15
C ALA A 150 -1.28 -6.79 29.25
N ALA A 151 -1.12 -7.00 27.96
CA ALA A 151 -2.23 -7.16 27.02
C ALA A 151 -2.99 -8.49 27.28
N LEU A 152 -2.25 -9.59 27.52
CA LEU A 152 -2.83 -10.90 27.81
C LEU A 152 -3.64 -10.88 29.12
N GLU A 153 -3.17 -10.19 30.15
CA GLU A 153 -3.90 -10.06 31.42
C GLU A 153 -5.25 -9.35 31.28
N LYS A 154 -5.38 -8.46 30.27
CA LYS A 154 -6.60 -7.68 30.04
C LYS A 154 -7.42 -8.15 28.84
N ALA A 155 -6.91 -9.13 28.11
CA ALA A 155 -7.59 -9.69 26.94
C ALA A 155 -8.92 -10.33 27.33
N LYS A 156 -9.95 -10.10 26.51
CA LYS A 156 -11.22 -10.80 26.58
C LYS A 156 -11.19 -12.04 25.69
N ASP A 157 -12.19 -12.89 25.77
CA ASP A 157 -12.29 -14.15 25.03
C ASP A 157 -12.26 -13.95 23.49
N ASP A 158 -12.71 -12.77 23.02
CA ASP A 158 -12.73 -12.40 21.61
C ASP A 158 -11.44 -11.67 21.13
N THR A 159 -10.44 -11.58 22.00
CA THR A 159 -9.20 -10.83 21.72
C THR A 159 -8.05 -11.76 21.37
N THR A 160 -7.43 -11.54 20.23
CA THR A 160 -6.21 -12.25 19.78
C THR A 160 -5.01 -11.33 19.82
N ILE A 161 -3.92 -11.79 20.45
CA ILE A 161 -2.65 -11.03 20.51
C ILE A 161 -1.62 -11.73 19.63
N ILE A 162 -1.10 -11.00 18.62
CA ILE A 162 -0.16 -11.51 17.62
C ILE A 162 1.19 -10.79 17.79
N GLY A 163 2.26 -11.57 17.94
CA GLY A 163 3.58 -11.04 18.20
C GLY A 163 3.98 -11.14 19.68
N PRO A 164 4.93 -10.33 20.15
CA PRO A 164 5.69 -9.31 19.41
C PRO A 164 6.66 -9.93 18.39
N ALA A 165 6.76 -9.32 17.22
CA ALA A 165 7.67 -9.71 16.15
C ALA A 165 8.54 -8.52 15.71
N ASN A 166 9.62 -8.79 15.01
CA ASN A 166 10.41 -7.72 14.39
C ASN A 166 9.54 -7.01 13.34
N ALA A 167 9.59 -5.68 13.31
CA ALA A 167 8.95 -4.92 12.24
C ALA A 167 9.59 -5.26 10.89
N THR A 168 8.86 -5.10 9.78
CA THR A 168 9.33 -5.34 8.41
C THR A 168 10.67 -4.65 8.15
N VAL A 169 10.83 -3.41 8.63
CA VAL A 169 12.13 -2.75 8.70
C VAL A 169 12.54 -2.72 10.17
N TYR A 170 13.37 -3.67 10.56
CA TYR A 170 13.74 -3.91 11.96
C TYR A 170 14.53 -2.77 12.60
N ARG A 171 15.39 -2.06 11.83
CA ARG A 171 16.21 -0.95 12.30
C ARG A 171 16.11 0.24 11.36
N VAL A 172 15.74 1.40 11.91
CA VAL A 172 15.66 2.68 11.18
C VAL A 172 16.29 3.77 12.04
N SER A 173 17.22 4.55 11.48
CA SER A 173 17.93 5.65 12.20
C SER A 173 18.43 5.22 13.57
N ASP A 174 19.15 4.10 13.61
CA ASP A 174 19.73 3.48 14.83
C ASP A 174 18.71 3.10 15.91
N ARG A 175 17.45 2.89 15.54
CA ARG A 175 16.40 2.42 16.43
C ARG A 175 15.88 1.06 16.00
N TYR A 176 15.87 0.11 16.91
CA TYR A 176 15.25 -1.20 16.75
C TYR A 176 13.74 -1.10 16.91
N ARG A 177 12.99 -1.89 16.13
CA ARG A 177 11.54 -1.78 16.01
C ARG A 177 10.89 -3.15 16.12
N ARG A 178 9.92 -3.30 17.02
CA ARG A 178 9.08 -4.50 17.15
C ARG A 178 7.61 -4.13 17.11
N LEU A 179 6.80 -5.04 16.57
CA LEU A 179 5.36 -4.88 16.39
C LEU A 179 4.61 -5.91 17.23
N LEU A 180 3.54 -5.45 17.88
CA LEU A 180 2.54 -6.25 18.55
C LEU A 180 1.18 -5.84 17.98
N TYR A 181 0.35 -6.81 17.61
CA TYR A 181 -1.02 -6.56 17.18
C TYR A 181 -1.99 -7.11 18.21
N ILE A 182 -3.00 -6.32 18.52
CA ILE A 182 -4.16 -6.73 19.31
C ILE A 182 -5.36 -6.65 18.38
N LYS A 183 -6.04 -7.78 18.23
CA LYS A 183 -7.19 -7.93 17.35
C LYS A 183 -8.39 -8.39 18.17
N SER A 184 -9.54 -7.74 17.99
CA SER A 184 -10.80 -8.14 18.61
C SER A 184 -11.96 -8.03 17.62
N LYS A 185 -12.99 -8.79 17.88
CA LYS A 185 -14.28 -8.68 17.20
C LYS A 185 -14.99 -7.40 17.56
#